data_8cc9922ebccf2ad69fd39283736e2aa7
#
_entry.id   8cc9922ebccf2ad69fd39283736e2aa7
#
_cell.length_a   1.000
_cell.length_b   1.000
_cell.length_c   1.000
_cell.angle_alpha   90.00
_cell.angle_beta   90.00
_cell.angle_gamma   90.00
#
_symmetry.space_group_name_H-M   'P 1'
#
loop_
_entity.id
_entity.type
_entity.pdbx_description
1 polymer ?
#
loop_
_entity_poly.entity_id
_entity_poly.type
_entity_poly.pdbx_seq_one_letter_code
_entity_poly.pdbx_strand_id
1 'polypeptide(L)' 'MKSSTKDQIAGKLHEVKGKVKERAGLVSNSPSLAAEGRNEALAGKVQRKIGELEKVFDK' A
#
# COMPACT_ATOMS: atom_id res chain seq x y z
N MET A 1 3.61 -17.33 10.49
CA MET A 1 3.27 -16.71 9.19
C MET A 1 4.54 -16.39 8.44
N LYS A 2 4.61 -16.70 7.15
CA LYS A 2 5.81 -16.43 6.36
C LYS A 2 5.94 -14.93 6.11
N SER A 3 7.19 -14.43 6.03
CA SER A 3 7.43 -13.00 5.81
C SER A 3 6.81 -12.50 4.52
N SER A 4 6.81 -13.30 3.44
CA SER A 4 6.17 -12.90 2.18
C SER A 4 4.67 -12.66 2.35
N THR A 5 4.00 -13.49 3.15
CA THR A 5 2.57 -13.33 3.44
C THR A 5 2.33 -12.07 4.26
N LYS A 6 3.18 -11.82 5.27
CA LYS A 6 3.10 -10.60 6.07
C LYS A 6 3.26 -9.36 5.21
N ASP A 7 4.24 -9.38 4.29
CA ASP A 7 4.50 -8.25 3.40
C ASP A 7 3.33 -8.00 2.46
N GLN A 8 2.70 -9.06 1.95
CA GLN A 8 1.53 -8.93 1.10
C GLN A 8 0.35 -8.32 1.85
N ILE A 9 0.10 -8.78 3.07
CA ILE A 9 -0.99 -8.27 3.90
C ILE A 9 -0.74 -6.81 4.26
N ALA A 10 0.47 -6.50 4.72
CA ALA A 10 0.83 -5.13 5.09
C ALA A 10 0.75 -4.20 3.89
N GLY A 11 1.23 -4.64 2.73
CA GLY A 11 1.17 -3.87 1.49
C GLY A 11 -0.26 -3.58 1.09
N LYS A 12 -1.13 -4.58 1.19
CA LYS A 12 -2.55 -4.42 0.87
C LYS A 12 -3.22 -3.41 1.80
N LEU A 13 -2.93 -3.48 3.09
CA LEU A 13 -3.47 -2.54 4.06
C LEU A 13 -2.99 -1.12 3.78
N HIS A 14 -1.71 -0.94 3.48
CA HIS A 14 -1.17 0.37 3.14
C HIS A 14 -1.79 0.92 1.87
N GLU A 15 -1.99 0.07 0.88
CA GLU A 15 -2.61 0.47 -0.38
C GLU A 15 -4.04 0.96 -0.17
N VAL A 16 -4.84 0.19 0.58
CA VAL A 16 -6.23 0.56 0.89
C VAL A 16 -6.27 1.85 1.70
N LYS A 17 -5.43 1.95 2.71
CA LYS A 17 -5.35 3.13 3.56
C LYS A 17 -4.98 4.37 2.75
N GLY A 18 -4.01 4.22 1.84
CA GLY A 18 -3.60 5.30 0.98
C GLY A 18 -4.71 5.76 0.04
N LYS A 19 -5.46 4.81 -0.52
CA LYS A 19 -6.59 5.14 -1.39
C LYS A 19 -7.68 5.89 -0.64
N VAL A 20 -7.96 5.50 0.60
CA VAL A 20 -8.93 6.20 1.44
C VAL A 20 -8.47 7.63 1.70
N LYS A 21 -7.19 7.81 2.03
CA LYS A 21 -6.62 9.15 2.25
C LYS A 21 -6.68 10.00 0.99
N GLU A 22 -6.37 9.41 -0.15
CA GLU A 22 -6.41 10.12 -1.42
C GLU A 22 -7.81 10.63 -1.72
N ARG A 23 -8.80 9.77 -1.56
CA ARG A 23 -10.21 10.14 -1.79
C ARG A 23 -10.68 11.18 -0.80
N ALA A 24 -10.33 11.02 0.47
CA ALA A 24 -10.69 11.99 1.49
C ALA A 24 -10.07 13.35 1.17
N GLY A 25 -8.83 13.35 0.69
CA GLY A 25 -8.16 14.59 0.30
C GLY A 25 -8.84 15.27 -0.87
N LEU A 26 -9.29 14.49 -1.86
CA LEU A 26 -9.99 15.04 -3.03
C LEU A 26 -11.36 15.61 -2.62
N VAL A 27 -12.10 14.91 -1.79
CA VAL A 27 -13.42 15.35 -1.32
C VAL A 27 -13.31 16.61 -0.46
N SER A 28 -12.32 16.67 0.42
CA SER A 28 -12.12 17.82 1.30
C SER A 28 -11.29 18.93 0.66
N ASN A 29 -10.90 18.75 -0.60
CA ASN A 29 -10.13 19.77 -1.33
C ASN A 29 -8.76 20.01 -0.68
N SER A 30 -8.12 18.93 -0.25
CA SER A 30 -6.80 18.99 0.39
C SER A 30 -5.76 18.29 -0.49
N PRO A 31 -5.01 19.03 -1.32
CA PRO A 31 -4.03 18.41 -2.23
C PRO A 31 -2.93 17.66 -1.49
N SER A 32 -2.51 18.14 -0.33
CA SER A 32 -1.46 17.47 0.43
C SER A 32 -1.92 16.13 0.97
N LEU A 33 -3.16 16.03 1.44
CA LEU A 33 -3.71 14.76 1.91
C LEU A 33 -3.88 13.77 0.76
N ALA A 34 -4.34 14.26 -0.39
CA ALA A 34 -4.49 13.42 -1.57
C ALA A 34 -3.14 12.87 -2.04
N ALA A 35 -2.10 13.70 -2.06
CA ALA A 35 -0.75 13.30 -2.45
C ALA A 35 -0.18 12.30 -1.44
N GLU A 36 -0.38 12.53 -0.16
CA GLU A 36 0.06 11.62 0.89
C GLU A 36 -0.59 10.25 0.75
N GLY A 37 -1.90 10.23 0.50
CA GLY A 37 -2.62 8.98 0.28
C GLY A 37 -2.12 8.23 -0.95
N ARG A 38 -1.86 8.94 -2.03
CA ARG A 38 -1.32 8.35 -3.26
C ARG A 38 0.05 7.73 -3.00
N ASN A 39 0.92 8.44 -2.29
CA ASN A 39 2.25 7.94 -1.97
C ASN A 39 2.17 6.69 -1.08
N GLU A 40 1.28 6.68 -0.11
CA GLU A 40 1.08 5.52 0.76
C GLU A 40 0.54 4.32 -0.02
N ALA A 41 -0.38 4.54 -0.95
CA ALA A 41 -0.90 3.49 -1.80
C ALA A 41 0.19 2.89 -2.68
N LEU A 42 1.08 3.73 -3.23
CA LEU A 42 2.21 3.26 -4.02
C LEU A 42 3.19 2.46 -3.17
N ALA A 43 3.49 2.92 -1.96
CA ALA A 43 4.37 2.19 -1.04
C ALA A 43 3.79 0.82 -0.69
N GLY A 44 2.48 0.75 -0.46
CA GLY A 44 1.80 -0.51 -0.20
C GLY A 44 1.87 -1.46 -1.39
N LYS A 45 1.69 -0.92 -2.58
CA LYS A 45 1.78 -1.71 -3.81
C LYS A 45 3.18 -2.30 -4.00
N VAL A 46 4.21 -1.50 -3.76
CA VAL A 46 5.61 -1.96 -3.84
C VAL A 46 5.85 -3.06 -2.80
N GLN A 47 5.39 -2.86 -1.58
CA GLN A 47 5.55 -3.83 -0.50
C GLN A 47 4.88 -5.16 -0.85
N ARG A 48 3.69 -5.10 -1.44
CA ARG A 48 2.96 -6.29 -1.88
C ARG A 48 3.73 -7.03 -2.98
N LYS A 49 4.31 -6.29 -3.92
CA LYS A 49 5.13 -6.87 -5.00
C LYS A 49 6.38 -7.55 -4.46
N ILE A 50 7.03 -6.95 -3.47
CA ILE A 50 8.18 -7.55 -2.81
C ILE A 50 7.77 -8.87 -2.14
N GLY A 51 6.63 -8.88 -1.47
CA GLY A 51 6.10 -10.10 -0.85
C GLY A 51 5.84 -11.20 -1.86
N GLU A 52 5.30 -10.85 -3.03
CA GLU A 52 5.08 -11.82 -4.11
C GLU A 52 6.40 -12.41 -4.61
N LEU A 53 7.43 -11.57 -4.77
CA LEU A 53 8.75 -12.03 -5.19
C LEU A 53 9.38 -12.96 -4.15
N GLU A 54 9.26 -12.62 -2.88
CA GLU A 54 9.75 -13.46 -1.79
C GLU A 54 9.08 -14.83 -1.82
N LYS A 55 7.80 -14.86 -2.13
CA LYS A 55 7.04 -16.11 -2.22
C LYS A 55 7.55 -16.99 -3.34
N VAL A 56 7.98 -16.40 -4.46
CA VAL A 56 8.54 -17.14 -5.59
C VAL A 56 9.87 -17.79 -5.21
N PHE A 57 10.72 -17.09 -4.47
CA PHE A 57 12.03 -17.58 -4.05
C PHE A 57 11.98 -18.45 -2.80
N ASP A 58 10.99 -18.27 -1.97
CA ASP A 58 10.83 -18.96 -0.69
C ASP A 58 9.95 -20.18 -0.88
N LYS A 59 10.56 -21.29 -1.24
CA LYS A 59 9.82 -22.55 -1.45
C LYS A 59 9.65 -23.35 -0.20
#